data_a608e7c457cbb7f0f366dbf949897887
#
_entry.id   a608e7c457cbb7f0f366dbf949897887
#
_cell.length_a   1.000
_cell.length_b   1.000
_cell.length_c   1.000
_cell.angle_alpha   90.00
_cell.angle_beta   90.00
_cell.angle_gamma   90.00
#
_symmetry.space_group_name_H-M   'P 1'
#
loop_
_entity.id
_entity.type
_entity.pdbx_description
1 polymer ?
#
loop_
_entity_poly.entity_id
_entity_poly.type
_entity_poly.pdbx_seq_one_letter_code
_entity_poly.pdbx_strand_id
1 'polypeptide(L)'
;KKTSICNECVKLCVEILDEDVVKARKEKLYSGDKQILNPVAIKEHLDQYVIGQDQAKTVLSVAVSNHYKRITQPPIDFDLDKSNVMVLGATGAGKTLMAKTIAKYLDVPFAIADATTLTESGYVGDDVENVVQKLYANSEGDIEKTQKGIIFIDEIDKICRKGENTSLTRDVSGEGVQQGLLKIVEGTECRVPPHGGRKHPDQQTITIDTTNILFIVGGAFTELEKQIRSKKASSGMGFGTKLQEQDDKNYLSEVQPEDLIKYGLIPEFVGRFSMITNIDPLDETQLIRILTEPKNAILKQTHYLFGLDNIDIEFTK
;
A
#
# COMPACT_ATOMS: atom_id res chain seq x y z
N LYS A 1 9.09 -6.58 -54.67
CA LYS A 1 10.11 -5.91 -53.84
C LYS A 1 9.90 -6.42 -52.42
N LYS A 2 10.90 -7.15 -51.86
CA LYS A 2 10.90 -7.52 -50.45
C LYS A 2 11.38 -6.27 -49.67
N THR A 3 10.51 -5.69 -48.91
CA THR A 3 10.85 -4.66 -47.89
C THR A 3 11.32 -5.38 -46.64
N SER A 4 12.52 -5.10 -46.17
CA SER A 4 13.06 -5.61 -44.91
C SER A 4 13.29 -4.45 -43.97
N ILE A 5 12.93 -4.62 -42.72
CA ILE A 5 13.17 -3.68 -41.61
C ILE A 5 14.29 -4.29 -40.76
N CYS A 6 15.27 -3.49 -40.34
CA CYS A 6 16.32 -3.96 -39.45
C CYS A 6 15.83 -4.12 -38.01
N ASN A 7 16.49 -4.99 -37.24
CA ASN A 7 16.11 -5.30 -35.85
C ASN A 7 16.13 -4.07 -34.95
N GLU A 8 16.99 -3.09 -35.19
CA GLU A 8 17.04 -1.84 -34.41
C GLU A 8 15.83 -0.96 -34.71
N CYS A 9 15.40 -0.84 -35.97
CA CYS A 9 14.17 -0.12 -36.30
C CYS A 9 12.92 -0.80 -35.70
N VAL A 10 12.90 -2.14 -35.65
CA VAL A 10 11.80 -2.87 -34.98
C VAL A 10 11.78 -2.58 -33.48
N LYS A 11 12.94 -2.59 -32.81
CA LYS A 11 13.02 -2.23 -31.38
C LYS A 11 12.55 -0.80 -31.12
N LEU A 12 13.03 0.15 -31.92
CA LEU A 12 12.61 1.56 -31.82
C LEU A 12 11.09 1.72 -32.02
N CYS A 13 10.52 1.01 -33.00
CA CYS A 13 9.07 1.04 -33.21
C CYS A 13 8.29 0.42 -32.02
N VAL A 14 8.80 -0.63 -31.41
CA VAL A 14 8.20 -1.24 -30.21
C VAL A 14 8.26 -0.28 -29.03
N GLU A 15 9.40 0.36 -28.78
CA GLU A 15 9.56 1.38 -27.73
C GLU A 15 8.58 2.55 -27.93
N ILE A 16 8.46 3.09 -29.15
CA ILE A 16 7.51 4.17 -29.45
C ILE A 16 6.06 3.71 -29.23
N LEU A 17 5.71 2.49 -29.67
CA LEU A 17 4.37 1.95 -29.46
C LEU A 17 4.06 1.72 -27.98
N ASP A 18 5.03 1.27 -27.19
CA ASP A 18 4.90 1.10 -25.75
C ASP A 18 4.73 2.46 -25.04
N GLU A 19 5.51 3.49 -25.45
CA GLU A 19 5.34 4.86 -24.96
C GLU A 19 3.94 5.43 -25.29
N ASP A 20 3.46 5.22 -26.51
CA ASP A 20 2.13 5.66 -26.92
C ASP A 20 1.01 4.94 -26.17
N VAL A 21 1.15 3.65 -25.89
CA VAL A 21 0.22 2.86 -25.06
C VAL A 21 0.20 3.36 -23.62
N VAL A 22 1.40 3.64 -23.06
CA VAL A 22 1.53 4.19 -21.71
C VAL A 22 0.92 5.60 -21.65
N LYS A 23 1.19 6.45 -22.64
CA LYS A 23 0.64 7.80 -22.74
C LYS A 23 -0.88 7.78 -22.89
N ALA A 24 -1.42 6.92 -23.75
CA ALA A 24 -2.85 6.74 -23.91
C ALA A 24 -3.53 6.21 -22.63
N ARG A 25 -2.86 5.34 -21.85
CA ARG A 25 -3.33 4.91 -20.52
C ARG A 25 -3.36 6.07 -19.53
N LYS A 26 -2.30 6.89 -19.49
CA LYS A 26 -2.23 8.07 -18.63
C LYS A 26 -3.36 9.05 -18.97
N GLU A 27 -3.54 9.37 -20.24
CA GLU A 27 -4.63 10.24 -20.68
C GLU A 27 -6.01 9.69 -20.30
N LYS A 28 -6.20 8.37 -20.40
CA LYS A 28 -7.44 7.70 -20.00
C LYS A 28 -7.68 7.75 -18.49
N LEU A 29 -6.64 7.56 -17.66
CA LEU A 29 -6.76 7.68 -16.22
C LEU A 29 -7.17 9.09 -15.80
N TYR A 30 -6.52 10.13 -16.39
CA TYR A 30 -6.83 11.52 -16.09
C TYR A 30 -8.12 12.04 -16.75
N SER A 31 -8.60 11.37 -17.79
CA SER A 31 -9.91 11.64 -18.40
C SER A 31 -11.07 10.92 -17.71
N GLY A 32 -10.80 10.16 -16.64
CA GLY A 32 -11.82 9.42 -15.90
C GLY A 32 -12.38 8.21 -16.66
N ASP A 33 -11.53 7.51 -17.43
CA ASP A 33 -11.98 6.33 -18.18
C ASP A 33 -12.55 5.29 -17.20
N LYS A 34 -13.86 5.08 -17.30
CA LYS A 34 -14.65 4.20 -16.44
C LYS A 34 -14.16 2.76 -16.45
N GLN A 35 -13.44 2.33 -17.51
CA GLN A 35 -12.94 0.95 -17.60
C GLN A 35 -11.70 0.74 -16.71
N ILE A 36 -10.76 1.69 -16.68
CA ILE A 36 -9.54 1.57 -15.85
C ILE A 36 -9.87 1.69 -14.35
N LEU A 37 -10.82 2.56 -14.01
CA LEU A 37 -11.26 2.78 -12.64
C LEU A 37 -12.35 1.80 -12.17
N ASN A 38 -12.66 0.77 -12.96
CA ASN A 38 -13.58 -0.28 -12.55
C ASN A 38 -12.93 -1.17 -11.48
N PRO A 39 -13.49 -1.29 -10.26
CA PRO A 39 -12.92 -2.11 -9.20
C PRO A 39 -12.79 -3.58 -9.58
N VAL A 40 -13.67 -4.10 -10.46
CA VAL A 40 -13.58 -5.48 -10.97
C VAL A 40 -12.32 -5.65 -11.81
N ALA A 41 -12.01 -4.72 -12.72
CA ALA A 41 -10.82 -4.78 -13.56
C ALA A 41 -9.52 -4.65 -12.73
N ILE A 42 -9.54 -3.81 -11.68
CA ILE A 42 -8.41 -3.70 -10.73
C ILE A 42 -8.21 -5.04 -10.00
N LYS A 43 -9.29 -5.67 -9.52
CA LYS A 43 -9.21 -6.98 -8.85
C LYS A 43 -8.71 -8.07 -9.80
N GLU A 44 -9.24 -8.16 -11.01
CA GLU A 44 -8.79 -9.12 -12.03
C GLU A 44 -7.29 -8.94 -12.36
N HIS A 45 -6.80 -7.70 -12.37
CA HIS A 45 -5.37 -7.46 -12.52
C HIS A 45 -4.57 -7.96 -11.31
N LEU A 46 -5.05 -7.72 -10.08
CA LEU A 46 -4.42 -8.23 -8.87
C LEU A 46 -4.38 -9.76 -8.83
N ASP A 47 -5.44 -10.43 -9.32
CA ASP A 47 -5.52 -11.90 -9.37
C ASP A 47 -4.42 -12.54 -10.22
N GLN A 48 -3.84 -11.78 -11.16
CA GLN A 48 -2.72 -12.25 -11.99
C GLN A 48 -1.36 -12.29 -11.25
N TYR A 49 -1.25 -11.57 -10.13
CA TYR A 49 0.01 -11.41 -9.38
C TYR A 49 -0.05 -11.91 -7.95
N VAL A 50 -1.24 -11.92 -7.33
CA VAL A 50 -1.44 -12.25 -5.92
C VAL A 50 -2.38 -13.44 -5.80
N ILE A 51 -1.93 -14.50 -5.14
CA ILE A 51 -2.72 -15.71 -4.89
C ILE A 51 -3.57 -15.51 -3.63
N GLY A 52 -4.83 -15.96 -3.68
CA GLY A 52 -5.76 -15.81 -2.55
C GLY A 52 -6.07 -14.34 -2.23
N GLN A 53 -6.35 -14.05 -0.97
CA GLN A 53 -6.56 -12.69 -0.46
C GLN A 53 -7.75 -11.94 -1.10
N ASP A 54 -8.83 -12.65 -1.43
CA ASP A 54 -9.95 -12.12 -2.22
C ASP A 54 -10.66 -10.93 -1.55
N GLN A 55 -10.80 -10.96 -0.22
CA GLN A 55 -11.40 -9.87 0.54
C GLN A 55 -10.53 -8.61 0.47
N ALA A 56 -9.23 -8.74 0.76
CA ALA A 56 -8.30 -7.61 0.71
C ALA A 56 -8.20 -7.00 -0.69
N LYS A 57 -8.11 -7.83 -1.72
CA LYS A 57 -8.12 -7.38 -3.12
C LYS A 57 -9.38 -6.61 -3.46
N THR A 58 -10.55 -7.09 -3.02
CA THR A 58 -11.84 -6.43 -3.28
C THR A 58 -11.88 -5.07 -2.60
N VAL A 59 -11.54 -4.99 -1.30
CA VAL A 59 -11.53 -3.74 -0.53
C VAL A 59 -10.56 -2.73 -1.13
N LEU A 60 -9.32 -3.16 -1.43
CA LEU A 60 -8.32 -2.29 -2.05
C LEU A 60 -8.77 -1.79 -3.43
N SER A 61 -9.35 -2.66 -4.26
CA SER A 61 -9.82 -2.29 -5.59
C SER A 61 -10.94 -1.25 -5.53
N VAL A 62 -11.88 -1.40 -4.59
CA VAL A 62 -12.97 -0.43 -4.37
C VAL A 62 -12.42 0.89 -3.84
N ALA A 63 -11.53 0.85 -2.82
CA ALA A 63 -10.93 2.05 -2.24
C ALA A 63 -10.18 2.89 -3.29
N VAL A 64 -9.34 2.23 -4.08
CA VAL A 64 -8.57 2.86 -5.15
C VAL A 64 -9.48 3.43 -6.23
N SER A 65 -10.48 2.66 -6.67
CA SER A 65 -11.48 3.14 -7.63
C SER A 65 -12.19 4.39 -7.13
N ASN A 66 -12.64 4.41 -5.87
CA ASN A 66 -13.32 5.55 -5.28
C ASN A 66 -12.39 6.77 -5.16
N HIS A 67 -11.15 6.54 -4.73
CA HIS A 67 -10.15 7.60 -4.63
C HIS A 67 -9.92 8.31 -5.98
N TYR A 68 -9.63 7.53 -7.04
CA TYR A 68 -9.37 8.13 -8.35
C TYR A 68 -10.62 8.71 -9.01
N LYS A 69 -11.80 8.17 -8.77
CA LYS A 69 -13.08 8.80 -9.16
C LYS A 69 -13.25 10.16 -8.47
N ARG A 70 -12.92 10.26 -7.17
CA ARG A 70 -13.00 11.53 -6.42
C ARG A 70 -12.15 12.62 -7.07
N ILE A 71 -10.92 12.32 -7.48
CA ILE A 71 -9.99 13.32 -8.02
C ILE A 71 -10.15 13.58 -9.53
N THR A 72 -10.87 12.71 -10.26
CA THR A 72 -11.07 12.85 -11.71
C THR A 72 -12.45 13.37 -12.09
N GLN A 73 -13.42 13.37 -11.17
CA GLN A 73 -14.76 13.86 -11.43
C GLN A 73 -14.84 15.40 -11.29
N PRO A 74 -15.77 16.04 -12.00
CA PRO A 74 -16.02 17.46 -11.80
C PRO A 74 -16.50 17.74 -10.37
N PRO A 75 -16.34 18.99 -9.88
CA PRO A 75 -16.82 19.39 -8.57
C PRO A 75 -18.31 19.09 -8.39
N ILE A 76 -18.68 18.60 -7.21
CA ILE A 76 -20.07 18.29 -6.80
C ILE A 76 -20.41 19.13 -5.56
N ASP A 77 -21.68 19.24 -5.23
CA ASP A 77 -22.18 20.10 -4.13
C ASP A 77 -21.86 19.55 -2.71
N PHE A 78 -21.13 18.44 -2.61
CA PHE A 78 -20.71 17.83 -1.33
C PHE A 78 -19.28 17.30 -1.42
N ASP A 79 -18.61 17.23 -0.28
CA ASP A 79 -17.25 16.72 -0.21
C ASP A 79 -17.23 15.18 -0.15
N LEU A 80 -16.31 14.59 -0.91
CA LEU A 80 -16.01 13.18 -0.86
C LEU A 80 -14.76 12.93 0.00
N ASP A 81 -14.90 12.12 1.02
CA ASP A 81 -13.79 11.73 1.88
C ASP A 81 -12.72 10.94 1.13
N LYS A 82 -11.47 11.02 1.62
CA LYS A 82 -10.37 10.19 1.13
C LYS A 82 -10.63 8.73 1.45
N SER A 83 -10.37 7.85 0.48
CA SER A 83 -10.52 6.40 0.64
C SER A 83 -9.20 5.75 1.08
N ASN A 84 -8.56 6.29 2.13
CA ASN A 84 -7.34 5.68 2.67
C ASN A 84 -7.65 4.29 3.26
N VAL A 85 -6.68 3.37 3.15
CA VAL A 85 -6.88 1.97 3.53
C VAL A 85 -5.87 1.52 4.57
N MET A 86 -6.34 0.79 5.58
CA MET A 86 -5.50 0.07 6.53
C MET A 86 -5.57 -1.43 6.26
N VAL A 87 -4.41 -2.07 6.10
CA VAL A 87 -4.27 -3.49 5.76
C VAL A 87 -3.58 -4.22 6.90
N LEU A 88 -4.32 -5.11 7.56
CA LEU A 88 -3.84 -5.88 8.71
C LEU A 88 -3.40 -7.28 8.26
N GLY A 89 -2.35 -7.82 8.84
CA GLY A 89 -1.96 -9.20 8.60
C GLY A 89 -0.45 -9.42 8.55
N ALA A 90 -0.04 -10.67 8.61
CA ALA A 90 1.35 -11.09 8.77
C ALA A 90 2.31 -10.44 7.76
N THR A 91 3.55 -10.24 8.19
CA THR A 91 4.63 -9.80 7.30
C THR A 91 4.87 -10.86 6.23
N GLY A 92 5.11 -10.43 4.99
CA GLY A 92 5.31 -11.36 3.87
C GLY A 92 4.03 -11.89 3.21
N ALA A 93 2.83 -11.62 3.75
CA ALA A 93 1.56 -12.10 3.18
C ALA A 93 1.07 -11.32 1.93
N GLY A 94 1.84 -10.34 1.44
CA GLY A 94 1.57 -9.68 0.15
C GLY A 94 1.01 -8.26 0.23
N LYS A 95 0.94 -7.60 1.41
CA LYS A 95 0.42 -6.22 1.57
C LYS A 95 1.07 -5.23 0.60
N THR A 96 2.38 -5.12 0.66
CA THR A 96 3.19 -4.22 -0.18
C THR A 96 3.08 -4.58 -1.67
N LEU A 97 3.03 -5.88 -2.00
CA LEU A 97 2.88 -6.35 -3.37
C LEU A 97 1.57 -5.89 -3.99
N MET A 98 0.46 -5.97 -3.27
CA MET A 98 -0.85 -5.52 -3.75
C MET A 98 -0.84 -4.01 -4.04
N ALA A 99 -0.36 -3.19 -3.11
CA ALA A 99 -0.28 -1.74 -3.28
C ALA A 99 0.61 -1.36 -4.49
N LYS A 100 1.79 -1.99 -4.63
CA LYS A 100 2.69 -1.79 -5.77
C LYS A 100 2.08 -2.23 -7.10
N THR A 101 1.36 -3.35 -7.11
CA THR A 101 0.71 -3.88 -8.32
C THR A 101 -0.40 -2.94 -8.79
N ILE A 102 -1.19 -2.38 -7.85
CA ILE A 102 -2.22 -1.39 -8.15
C ILE A 102 -1.60 -0.11 -8.75
N ALA A 103 -0.56 0.42 -8.10
CA ALA A 103 0.11 1.63 -8.57
C ALA A 103 0.67 1.45 -10.00
N LYS A 104 1.25 0.26 -10.27
CA LYS A 104 1.73 -0.11 -11.61
C LYS A 104 0.59 -0.24 -12.63
N TYR A 105 -0.57 -0.80 -12.22
CA TYR A 105 -1.73 -0.92 -13.10
C TYR A 105 -2.29 0.44 -13.51
N LEU A 106 -2.34 1.37 -12.56
CA LEU A 106 -2.83 2.73 -12.78
C LEU A 106 -1.77 3.66 -13.40
N ASP A 107 -0.52 3.22 -13.47
CA ASP A 107 0.62 4.01 -13.93
C ASP A 107 0.77 5.33 -13.13
N VAL A 108 0.70 5.23 -11.81
CA VAL A 108 0.86 6.35 -10.89
C VAL A 108 2.13 6.21 -10.06
N PRO A 109 2.74 7.33 -9.61
CA PRO A 109 3.90 7.28 -8.72
C PRO A 109 3.60 6.50 -7.44
N PHE A 110 4.58 5.72 -6.99
CA PHE A 110 4.44 4.88 -5.81
C PHE A 110 5.66 5.03 -4.90
N ALA A 111 5.42 5.27 -3.62
CA ALA A 111 6.47 5.29 -2.60
C ALA A 111 6.17 4.32 -1.47
N ILE A 112 7.24 3.74 -0.92
CA ILE A 112 7.18 2.87 0.26
C ILE A 112 7.95 3.54 1.39
N ALA A 113 7.36 3.56 2.58
CA ALA A 113 8.00 3.96 3.81
C ALA A 113 7.81 2.88 4.88
N ASP A 114 8.76 2.80 5.78
CA ASP A 114 8.70 1.98 6.97
C ASP A 114 8.44 2.90 8.17
N ALA A 115 7.35 2.70 8.89
CA ALA A 115 6.97 3.54 10.02
C ALA A 115 8.02 3.56 11.13
N THR A 116 8.83 2.50 11.26
CA THR A 116 9.87 2.39 12.29
C THR A 116 11.07 3.31 12.03
N THR A 117 11.27 3.73 10.79
CA THR A 117 12.36 4.65 10.42
C THR A 117 11.97 6.12 10.57
N LEU A 118 10.66 6.40 10.74
CA LEU A 118 10.12 7.74 10.83
C LEU A 118 10.25 8.29 12.25
N THR A 119 10.54 9.58 12.34
CA THR A 119 10.61 10.33 13.60
C THR A 119 9.82 11.62 13.52
N GLU A 120 9.42 12.17 14.67
CA GLU A 120 8.85 13.50 14.72
C GLU A 120 9.86 14.53 14.18
N SER A 121 9.37 15.50 13.42
CA SER A 121 10.20 16.53 12.78
C SER A 121 11.13 17.23 13.78
N GLY A 122 12.45 17.25 13.44
CA GLY A 122 13.49 17.85 14.27
C GLY A 122 14.27 16.87 15.16
N TYR A 123 13.95 15.58 15.15
CA TYR A 123 14.71 14.53 15.84
C TYR A 123 15.61 13.74 14.89
N VAL A 124 16.43 12.83 15.44
CA VAL A 124 17.33 11.98 14.65
C VAL A 124 16.54 10.85 14.03
N GLY A 125 16.40 10.86 12.70
CA GLY A 125 15.66 9.88 11.89
C GLY A 125 15.17 10.52 10.60
N ASP A 126 14.32 9.80 9.87
CA ASP A 126 13.64 10.32 8.70
C ASP A 126 12.42 11.15 9.14
N ASP A 127 12.36 12.41 8.76
CA ASP A 127 11.14 13.21 8.96
C ASP A 127 9.97 12.60 8.21
N VAL A 128 8.75 12.69 8.77
CA VAL A 128 7.54 12.16 8.15
C VAL A 128 7.35 12.68 6.72
N GLU A 129 7.73 13.94 6.44
CA GLU A 129 7.64 14.53 5.10
C GLU A 129 8.60 13.90 4.08
N ASN A 130 9.63 13.16 4.51
CA ASN A 130 10.53 12.44 3.61
C ASN A 130 9.79 11.35 2.81
N VAL A 131 8.65 10.88 3.30
CA VAL A 131 7.81 9.95 2.55
C VAL A 131 7.24 10.59 1.28
N VAL A 132 6.80 11.85 1.39
CA VAL A 132 6.32 12.64 0.25
C VAL A 132 7.47 12.97 -0.72
N GLN A 133 8.66 13.24 -0.19
CA GLN A 133 9.86 13.48 -0.98
C GLN A 133 10.27 12.22 -1.78
N LYS A 134 10.19 11.02 -1.19
CA LYS A 134 10.39 9.75 -1.92
C LYS A 134 9.39 9.59 -3.07
N LEU A 135 8.12 9.97 -2.86
CA LEU A 135 7.12 9.93 -3.92
C LEU A 135 7.44 10.92 -5.06
N TYR A 136 7.89 12.13 -4.70
CA TYR A 136 8.32 13.14 -5.67
C TYR A 136 9.51 12.67 -6.52
N ALA A 137 10.50 12.05 -5.89
CA ALA A 137 11.64 11.47 -6.61
C ALA A 137 11.19 10.37 -7.59
N ASN A 138 10.23 9.53 -7.19
CA ASN A 138 9.69 8.45 -8.02
C ASN A 138 8.75 8.95 -9.15
N SER A 139 8.29 10.20 -9.08
CA SER A 139 7.53 10.87 -10.15
C SER A 139 8.40 11.61 -11.15
N GLU A 140 9.74 11.44 -11.09
CA GLU A 140 10.72 12.15 -11.92
C GLU A 140 10.64 13.69 -11.76
N GLY A 141 10.23 14.16 -10.58
CA GLY A 141 10.14 15.58 -10.27
C GLY A 141 8.86 16.27 -10.78
N ASP A 142 7.86 15.52 -11.20
CA ASP A 142 6.57 16.04 -11.64
C ASP A 142 5.63 16.21 -10.43
N ILE A 143 5.33 17.46 -10.07
CA ILE A 143 4.50 17.80 -8.91
C ILE A 143 3.06 17.30 -9.11
N GLU A 144 2.47 17.49 -10.30
CA GLU A 144 1.08 17.09 -10.54
C GLU A 144 0.89 15.57 -10.46
N LYS A 145 1.86 14.80 -10.98
CA LYS A 145 1.86 13.34 -10.83
C LYS A 145 2.05 12.93 -9.39
N THR A 146 2.98 13.58 -8.67
CA THR A 146 3.23 13.30 -7.24
C THR A 146 1.96 13.42 -6.42
N GLN A 147 1.20 14.49 -6.62
CA GLN A 147 -0.05 14.77 -5.89
C GLN A 147 -1.16 13.76 -6.15
N LYS A 148 -1.03 12.91 -7.16
CA LYS A 148 -1.98 11.84 -7.51
C LYS A 148 -1.39 10.43 -7.27
N GLY A 149 -0.26 10.34 -6.60
CA GLY A 149 0.44 9.09 -6.32
C GLY A 149 -0.15 8.28 -5.17
N ILE A 150 0.47 7.14 -4.91
CA ILE A 150 0.13 6.24 -3.81
C ILE A 150 1.34 6.13 -2.87
N ILE A 151 1.11 6.29 -1.58
CA ILE A 151 2.10 6.05 -0.52
C ILE A 151 1.66 4.82 0.27
N PHE A 152 2.56 3.84 0.38
CA PHE A 152 2.41 2.69 1.26
C PHE A 152 3.34 2.83 2.46
N ILE A 153 2.76 2.81 3.68
CA ILE A 153 3.51 2.86 4.94
C ILE A 153 3.38 1.51 5.62
N ASP A 154 4.49 0.77 5.70
CA ASP A 154 4.52 -0.53 6.37
C ASP A 154 4.85 -0.40 7.86
N GLU A 155 4.63 -1.48 8.61
CA GLU A 155 4.96 -1.62 10.03
C GLU A 155 4.29 -0.56 10.94
N ILE A 156 3.09 -0.10 10.61
CA ILE A 156 2.36 0.91 11.38
C ILE A 156 2.06 0.46 12.82
N ASP A 157 1.98 -0.85 13.07
CA ASP A 157 1.79 -1.43 14.40
C ASP A 157 2.99 -1.20 15.34
N LYS A 158 4.15 -0.86 14.79
CA LYS A 158 5.38 -0.62 15.59
C LYS A 158 5.41 0.75 16.22
N ILE A 159 4.68 1.72 15.68
CA ILE A 159 4.56 3.07 16.25
C ILE A 159 3.34 3.22 17.17
N CYS A 160 2.67 2.13 17.52
CA CYS A 160 1.62 2.11 18.51
C CYS A 160 2.19 2.32 19.92
N ARG A 161 1.45 3.02 20.78
CA ARG A 161 1.81 3.17 22.20
C ARG A 161 1.87 1.81 22.88
N LYS A 162 3.00 1.47 23.47
CA LYS A 162 3.17 0.27 24.30
C LYS A 162 2.89 0.61 25.77
N GLY A 163 1.67 0.33 26.23
CA GLY A 163 1.32 0.27 27.67
C GLY A 163 1.28 1.58 28.44
N GLU A 164 0.73 1.52 29.64
CA GLU A 164 0.52 2.61 30.60
C GLU A 164 1.81 3.10 31.31
N ASN A 165 2.93 3.12 30.67
CA ASN A 165 4.08 3.80 31.25
C ASN A 165 3.87 5.30 31.10
N THR A 166 3.31 5.92 32.15
CA THR A 166 3.26 7.35 32.41
C THR A 166 4.67 7.94 32.62
N SER A 167 5.60 7.71 31.72
CA SER A 167 6.79 8.53 31.69
C SER A 167 6.40 9.89 31.10
N LEU A 168 6.69 10.94 31.85
CA LEU A 168 6.49 12.35 31.48
C LEU A 168 7.32 12.78 30.24
N THR A 169 7.99 11.86 29.57
CA THR A 169 8.76 12.09 28.36
C THR A 169 7.88 11.89 27.14
N ARG A 170 7.79 12.93 26.31
CA ARG A 170 7.09 12.91 25.02
C ARG A 170 7.58 11.73 24.18
N ASP A 171 6.66 10.88 23.74
CA ASP A 171 6.98 9.73 22.88
C ASP A 171 7.16 10.21 21.43
N VAL A 172 8.40 10.50 21.07
CA VAL A 172 8.79 11.02 19.74
C VAL A 172 8.85 9.95 18.67
N SER A 173 8.85 8.66 19.05
CA SER A 173 8.93 7.52 18.14
C SER A 173 7.58 6.81 17.92
N GLY A 174 6.62 7.03 18.77
CA GLY A 174 5.28 6.45 18.69
C GLY A 174 4.22 7.48 18.36
N GLU A 175 3.63 8.12 19.38
CA GLU A 175 2.55 9.09 19.16
C GLU A 175 2.97 10.29 18.34
N GLY A 176 4.19 10.81 18.51
CA GLY A 176 4.68 11.96 17.74
C GLY A 176 4.74 11.66 16.24
N VAL A 177 5.11 10.43 15.86
CA VAL A 177 5.10 9.98 14.46
C VAL A 177 3.68 9.85 13.94
N GLN A 178 2.74 9.29 14.73
CA GLN A 178 1.33 9.21 14.35
C GLN A 178 0.73 10.59 14.11
N GLN A 179 1.02 11.58 14.97
CA GLN A 179 0.59 12.97 14.81
C GLN A 179 1.18 13.64 13.55
N GLY A 180 2.45 13.35 13.23
CA GLY A 180 3.09 13.81 12.01
C GLY A 180 2.45 13.21 10.76
N LEU A 181 2.24 11.89 10.76
CA LEU A 181 1.58 11.16 9.67
C LEU A 181 0.13 11.63 9.48
N LEU A 182 -0.60 11.92 10.57
CA LEU A 182 -1.98 12.40 10.52
C LEU A 182 -2.10 13.63 9.61
N LYS A 183 -1.20 14.61 9.75
CA LYS A 183 -1.22 15.84 8.95
C LYS A 183 -1.13 15.57 7.46
N ILE A 184 -0.19 14.70 7.03
CA ILE A 184 -0.02 14.40 5.60
C ILE A 184 -1.13 13.49 5.07
N VAL A 185 -1.70 12.62 5.90
CA VAL A 185 -2.82 11.74 5.54
C VAL A 185 -4.12 12.52 5.38
N GLU A 186 -4.37 13.53 6.21
CA GLU A 186 -5.51 14.44 6.09
C GLU A 186 -5.46 15.26 4.81
N GLY A 187 -4.29 15.74 4.45
CA GLY A 187 -4.04 16.63 3.33
C GLY A 187 -3.48 17.96 3.82
N THR A 188 -2.27 18.26 3.40
CA THR A 188 -1.57 19.49 3.73
C THR A 188 -0.53 19.82 2.67
N GLU A 189 -0.11 21.07 2.64
CA GLU A 189 1.06 21.49 1.87
C GLU A 189 2.35 21.10 2.56
N CYS A 190 3.04 20.13 2.00
CA CYS A 190 4.37 19.69 2.47
C CYS A 190 5.47 20.39 1.71
N ARG A 191 6.45 20.95 2.43
CA ARG A 191 7.66 21.52 1.84
C ARG A 191 8.77 20.49 1.89
N VAL A 192 9.20 20.02 0.73
CA VAL A 192 10.24 18.99 0.60
C VAL A 192 11.43 19.52 -0.20
N PRO A 193 12.67 19.10 0.12
CA PRO A 193 13.85 19.44 -0.67
C PRO A 193 13.82 18.66 -2.01
N PRO A 194 14.16 19.28 -3.15
CA PRO A 194 14.05 18.65 -4.47
C PRO A 194 15.01 17.46 -4.66
N HIS A 195 16.19 17.48 -4.03
CA HIS A 195 17.26 16.49 -4.20
C HIS A 195 17.47 15.56 -3.01
N GLY A 196 16.53 15.55 -2.04
CA GLY A 196 16.69 14.77 -0.82
C GLY A 196 17.66 15.40 0.19
N GLY A 197 17.74 14.77 1.39
CA GLY A 197 18.57 15.24 2.48
C GLY A 197 17.80 16.04 3.53
N ARG A 198 18.53 16.45 4.59
CA ARG A 198 17.95 17.26 5.68
C ARG A 198 17.61 18.67 5.18
N LYS A 199 16.51 19.21 5.65
CA LYS A 199 16.10 20.59 5.38
C LYS A 199 17.13 21.56 5.96
N HIS A 200 17.76 22.35 5.09
CA HIS A 200 18.57 23.51 5.50
C HIS A 200 17.75 24.79 5.31
N PRO A 201 17.90 25.81 6.18
CA PRO A 201 17.13 27.06 6.08
C PRO A 201 17.25 27.77 4.74
N ASP A 202 18.39 27.65 4.07
CA ASP A 202 18.70 28.33 2.79
C ASP A 202 18.44 27.46 1.56
N GLN A 203 17.91 26.24 1.74
CA GLN A 203 17.67 25.32 0.62
C GLN A 203 16.31 25.62 -0.05
N GLN A 204 16.30 25.66 -1.37
CA GLN A 204 15.04 25.72 -2.12
C GLN A 204 14.19 24.51 -1.79
N THR A 205 12.94 24.73 -1.46
CA THR A 205 11.96 23.70 -1.18
C THR A 205 10.83 23.75 -2.21
N ILE A 206 10.26 22.59 -2.48
CA ILE A 206 9.10 22.42 -3.34
C ILE A 206 7.89 22.17 -2.45
N THR A 207 6.78 22.81 -2.75
CA THR A 207 5.51 22.60 -2.05
C THR A 207 4.69 21.54 -2.80
N ILE A 208 4.28 20.49 -2.08
CA ILE A 208 3.46 19.39 -2.60
C ILE A 208 2.21 19.29 -1.73
N ASP A 209 1.04 19.36 -2.35
CA ASP A 209 -0.24 19.16 -1.68
C ASP A 209 -0.54 17.65 -1.59
N THR A 210 -0.75 17.14 -0.37
CA THR A 210 -1.02 15.72 -0.10
C THR A 210 -2.51 15.37 -0.11
N THR A 211 -3.40 16.33 -0.39
CA THR A 211 -4.86 16.15 -0.38
C THR A 211 -5.32 15.03 -1.30
N ASN A 212 -4.68 14.86 -2.44
CA ASN A 212 -5.03 13.86 -3.46
C ASN A 212 -4.08 12.65 -3.51
N ILE A 213 -3.14 12.54 -2.58
CA ILE A 213 -2.30 11.36 -2.43
C ILE A 213 -3.10 10.28 -1.70
N LEU A 214 -3.12 9.06 -2.23
CA LEU A 214 -3.72 7.91 -1.55
C LEU A 214 -2.72 7.30 -0.56
N PHE A 215 -3.14 7.16 0.70
CA PHE A 215 -2.37 6.48 1.72
C PHE A 215 -2.92 5.09 1.98
N ILE A 216 -2.04 4.10 1.91
CA ILE A 216 -2.30 2.73 2.31
C ILE A 216 -1.32 2.41 3.43
N VAL A 217 -1.81 2.00 4.59
CA VAL A 217 -0.95 1.62 5.71
C VAL A 217 -1.04 0.12 5.98
N GLY A 218 0.08 -0.51 6.31
CA GLY A 218 0.16 -1.93 6.63
C GLY A 218 0.78 -2.19 7.99
N GLY A 219 0.32 -3.25 8.67
CA GLY A 219 0.93 -3.71 9.92
C GLY A 219 0.60 -5.16 10.21
N ALA A 220 1.46 -5.82 10.98
CA ALA A 220 1.25 -7.23 11.33
C ALA A 220 0.19 -7.42 12.42
N PHE A 221 0.13 -6.52 13.40
CA PHE A 221 -0.85 -6.54 14.51
C PHE A 221 -0.97 -7.88 15.26
N THR A 222 0.12 -8.62 15.40
CA THR A 222 0.11 -9.98 15.98
C THR A 222 -0.41 -10.04 17.41
N GLU A 223 -0.15 -9.03 18.24
CA GLU A 223 -0.66 -8.97 19.62
C GLU A 223 -2.15 -8.61 19.65
N LEU A 224 -2.65 -7.83 18.69
CA LEU A 224 -4.06 -7.50 18.55
C LEU A 224 -4.89 -8.76 18.30
N GLU A 225 -4.41 -9.67 17.45
CA GLU A 225 -5.07 -10.94 17.19
C GLU A 225 -5.26 -11.75 18.49
N LYS A 226 -4.23 -11.81 19.34
CA LYS A 226 -4.30 -12.46 20.66
C LYS A 226 -5.33 -11.78 21.59
N GLN A 227 -5.39 -10.45 21.57
CA GLN A 227 -6.35 -9.70 22.38
C GLN A 227 -7.80 -9.98 21.95
N ILE A 228 -8.09 -10.04 20.66
CA ILE A 228 -9.43 -10.35 20.13
C ILE A 228 -9.81 -11.79 20.48
N ARG A 229 -8.88 -12.72 20.33
CA ARG A 229 -9.08 -14.13 20.73
C ARG A 229 -9.42 -14.24 22.23
N SER A 230 -8.72 -13.53 23.09
CA SER A 230 -8.98 -13.55 24.54
C SER A 230 -10.32 -12.92 24.93
N LYS A 231 -10.72 -11.84 24.29
CA LYS A 231 -12.05 -11.21 24.47
C LYS A 231 -13.18 -12.19 24.18
N LYS A 232 -13.09 -12.92 23.08
CA LYS A 232 -14.10 -13.93 22.71
C LYS A 232 -14.15 -15.09 23.68
N ALA A 233 -12.99 -15.55 24.14
CA ALA A 233 -12.93 -16.60 25.16
C ALA A 233 -13.60 -16.16 26.47
N SER A 234 -13.45 -14.90 26.86
CA SER A 234 -14.06 -14.37 28.08
C SER A 234 -15.56 -14.07 27.96
N SER A 235 -16.04 -13.65 26.79
CA SER A 235 -17.48 -13.42 26.53
C SER A 235 -18.28 -14.69 26.30
N GLY A 236 -17.61 -15.85 26.06
CA GLY A 236 -18.21 -17.19 25.91
C GLY A 236 -18.44 -17.93 27.23
N MET A 237 -18.18 -17.33 28.40
CA MET A 237 -18.42 -17.95 29.72
C MET A 237 -19.89 -17.98 30.11
N GLY A 238 -20.75 -18.53 29.23
CA GLY A 238 -22.08 -19.04 29.59
C GLY A 238 -21.96 -20.54 29.87
N PHE A 239 -22.58 -21.01 30.94
CA PHE A 239 -22.62 -22.41 31.36
C PHE A 239 -22.92 -23.35 30.16
N GLY A 240 -21.92 -24.15 29.71
CA GLY A 240 -22.13 -25.28 28.80
C GLY A 240 -21.52 -25.17 27.40
N THR A 241 -20.85 -24.12 27.01
CA THR A 241 -20.16 -24.08 25.69
C THR A 241 -18.76 -24.71 25.77
N LYS A 242 -18.59 -25.87 25.18
CA LYS A 242 -17.27 -26.43 24.91
C LYS A 242 -16.50 -25.46 24.05
N LEU A 243 -15.34 -25.00 24.53
CA LEU A 243 -14.33 -24.32 23.71
C LEU A 243 -13.96 -25.24 22.55
N GLN A 244 -14.58 -25.07 21.41
CA GLN A 244 -14.03 -25.62 20.17
C GLN A 244 -12.81 -24.75 19.85
N GLU A 245 -11.63 -25.32 20.03
CA GLU A 245 -10.38 -24.83 19.46
C GLU A 245 -10.53 -24.85 17.95
N GLN A 246 -11.03 -23.76 17.37
CA GLN A 246 -10.92 -23.48 15.94
C GLN A 246 -9.63 -22.71 15.74
N ASP A 247 -8.53 -23.44 15.59
CA ASP A 247 -7.19 -22.87 15.38
C ASP A 247 -7.04 -22.11 14.04
N ASP A 248 -7.99 -22.25 13.10
CA ASP A 248 -7.90 -21.71 11.74
C ASP A 248 -8.66 -20.39 11.53
N LYS A 249 -9.18 -19.75 12.58
CA LYS A 249 -9.95 -18.52 12.41
C LYS A 249 -9.06 -17.29 12.41
N ASN A 250 -9.03 -16.57 11.28
CA ASN A 250 -8.38 -15.26 11.20
C ASN A 250 -9.18 -14.23 12.02
N TYR A 251 -8.77 -14.01 13.28
CA TYR A 251 -9.42 -13.06 14.19
C TYR A 251 -9.28 -11.60 13.74
N LEU A 252 -8.28 -11.27 12.90
CA LEU A 252 -8.12 -9.94 12.34
C LEU A 252 -9.24 -9.55 11.37
N SER A 253 -10.01 -10.52 10.85
CA SER A 253 -11.18 -10.24 10.02
C SER A 253 -12.34 -9.55 10.77
N GLU A 254 -12.31 -9.60 12.10
CA GLU A 254 -13.35 -9.06 12.97
C GLU A 254 -12.90 -7.80 13.73
N VAL A 255 -11.73 -7.25 13.38
CA VAL A 255 -11.18 -6.04 14.00
C VAL A 255 -12.13 -4.87 13.80
N GLN A 256 -12.40 -4.16 14.90
CA GLN A 256 -13.12 -2.91 14.90
C GLN A 256 -12.16 -1.73 15.15
N PRO A 257 -12.51 -0.50 14.75
CA PRO A 257 -11.68 0.69 14.99
C PRO A 257 -11.29 0.85 16.47
N GLU A 258 -12.18 0.52 17.40
CA GLU A 258 -11.94 0.60 18.83
C GLU A 258 -10.84 -0.37 19.31
N ASP A 259 -10.65 -1.49 18.62
CA ASP A 259 -9.58 -2.44 18.95
C ASP A 259 -8.21 -1.89 18.54
N LEU A 260 -8.13 -1.18 17.43
CA LEU A 260 -6.93 -0.48 16.98
C LEU A 260 -6.54 0.67 17.91
N ILE A 261 -7.54 1.43 18.40
CA ILE A 261 -7.32 2.49 19.39
C ILE A 261 -6.80 1.89 20.71
N LYS A 262 -7.39 0.79 21.17
CA LYS A 262 -6.91 0.08 22.38
C LYS A 262 -5.52 -0.52 22.19
N TYR A 263 -5.17 -0.87 20.98
CA TYR A 263 -3.84 -1.38 20.65
C TYR A 263 -2.77 -0.29 20.70
N GLY A 264 -3.14 0.99 20.58
CA GLY A 264 -2.25 2.13 20.74
C GLY A 264 -2.17 3.08 19.55
N LEU A 265 -3.05 2.94 18.57
CA LEU A 265 -3.23 3.98 17.54
C LEU A 265 -4.09 5.12 18.09
N ILE A 266 -3.77 6.37 17.73
CA ILE A 266 -4.58 7.52 18.13
C ILE A 266 -5.92 7.51 17.37
N PRO A 267 -7.03 7.87 18.04
CA PRO A 267 -8.37 7.83 17.45
C PRO A 267 -8.48 8.63 16.15
N GLU A 268 -7.86 9.82 16.12
CA GLU A 268 -7.87 10.70 14.95
C GLU A 268 -7.19 10.04 13.74
N PHE A 269 -6.10 9.31 13.97
CA PHE A 269 -5.39 8.60 12.91
C PHE A 269 -6.22 7.44 12.35
N VAL A 270 -6.83 6.63 13.23
CA VAL A 270 -7.72 5.53 12.82
C VAL A 270 -8.91 6.07 12.02
N GLY A 271 -9.48 7.19 12.43
CA GLY A 271 -10.60 7.85 11.74
C GLY A 271 -10.30 8.32 10.30
N ARG A 272 -9.02 8.42 9.91
CA ARG A 272 -8.63 8.79 8.52
C ARG A 272 -8.54 7.61 7.56
N PHE A 273 -8.75 6.40 8.06
CA PHE A 273 -8.78 5.19 7.24
C PHE A 273 -10.22 4.66 7.16
N SER A 274 -10.92 5.07 6.11
CA SER A 274 -12.31 4.70 5.87
C SER A 274 -12.52 3.21 5.62
N MET A 275 -11.46 2.51 5.22
CA MET A 275 -11.48 1.08 4.92
C MET A 275 -10.38 0.35 5.68
N ILE A 276 -10.78 -0.67 6.44
CA ILE A 276 -9.88 -1.58 7.14
C ILE A 276 -10.09 -2.97 6.55
N THR A 277 -9.02 -3.64 6.18
CA THR A 277 -9.07 -5.02 5.65
C THR A 277 -7.95 -5.84 6.24
N ASN A 278 -8.13 -7.15 6.24
CA ASN A 278 -7.14 -8.10 6.70
C ASN A 278 -6.63 -8.97 5.54
N ILE A 279 -5.43 -9.48 5.72
CA ILE A 279 -4.82 -10.51 4.87
C ILE A 279 -4.79 -11.81 5.64
N ASP A 280 -5.25 -12.88 5.01
CA ASP A 280 -5.25 -14.20 5.60
C ASP A 280 -3.82 -14.79 5.63
N PRO A 281 -3.48 -15.59 6.67
CA PRO A 281 -2.26 -16.37 6.67
C PRO A 281 -2.20 -17.28 5.43
N LEU A 282 -1.00 -17.43 4.87
CA LEU A 282 -0.80 -18.29 3.71
C LEU A 282 -0.66 -19.75 4.16
N ASP A 283 -1.45 -20.64 3.57
CA ASP A 283 -1.31 -22.07 3.74
C ASP A 283 -0.25 -22.68 2.79
N GLU A 284 0.12 -23.92 2.99
CA GLU A 284 1.13 -24.63 2.19
C GLU A 284 0.74 -24.70 0.71
N THR A 285 -0.53 -24.94 0.42
CA THR A 285 -1.05 -24.98 -0.97
C THR A 285 -0.94 -23.62 -1.64
N GLN A 286 -1.24 -22.55 -0.96
CA GLN A 286 -1.09 -21.18 -1.46
C GLN A 286 0.38 -20.82 -1.68
N LEU A 287 1.29 -21.24 -0.79
CA LEU A 287 2.73 -21.04 -0.97
C LEU A 287 3.26 -21.73 -2.22
N ILE A 288 2.84 -22.95 -2.50
CA ILE A 288 3.20 -23.67 -3.74
C ILE A 288 2.66 -22.93 -4.97
N ARG A 289 1.41 -22.48 -4.91
CA ARG A 289 0.80 -21.69 -5.99
C ARG A 289 1.53 -20.38 -6.25
N ILE A 290 1.99 -19.68 -5.20
CA ILE A 290 2.78 -18.43 -5.31
C ILE A 290 4.06 -18.66 -6.10
N LEU A 291 4.69 -19.82 -5.98
CA LEU A 291 5.91 -20.15 -6.72
C LEU A 291 5.66 -20.37 -8.21
N THR A 292 4.46 -20.77 -8.62
CA THR A 292 4.18 -21.29 -9.97
C THR A 292 3.19 -20.45 -10.78
N GLU A 293 2.08 -19.97 -10.18
CA GLU A 293 0.96 -19.40 -10.92
C GLU A 293 1.10 -17.93 -11.32
N PRO A 294 1.54 -16.98 -10.45
CA PRO A 294 1.58 -15.56 -10.77
C PRO A 294 2.35 -15.27 -12.07
N LYS A 295 2.00 -14.15 -12.72
CA LYS A 295 2.73 -13.72 -13.93
C LYS A 295 4.24 -13.58 -13.69
N ASN A 296 4.61 -13.10 -12.52
CA ASN A 296 5.98 -12.92 -12.07
C ASN A 296 6.43 -14.01 -11.09
N ALA A 297 5.86 -15.22 -11.18
CA ALA A 297 6.24 -16.35 -10.33
C ALA A 297 7.75 -16.64 -10.43
N ILE A 298 8.38 -16.91 -9.28
CA ILE A 298 9.84 -17.08 -9.21
C ILE A 298 10.33 -18.22 -10.10
N LEU A 299 9.57 -19.32 -10.19
CA LEU A 299 9.94 -20.44 -11.07
C LEU A 299 9.91 -20.04 -12.55
N LYS A 300 8.95 -19.22 -12.99
CA LYS A 300 8.89 -18.70 -14.35
C LYS A 300 10.09 -17.81 -14.66
N GLN A 301 10.49 -16.94 -13.73
CA GLN A 301 11.67 -16.10 -13.87
C GLN A 301 12.95 -16.94 -13.95
N THR A 302 13.06 -17.96 -13.09
CA THR A 302 14.22 -18.85 -13.06
C THR A 302 14.32 -19.64 -14.36
N HIS A 303 13.24 -20.26 -14.83
CA HIS A 303 13.22 -20.94 -16.13
C HIS A 303 13.65 -20.02 -17.29
N TYR A 304 13.16 -18.78 -17.31
CA TYR A 304 13.51 -17.81 -18.32
C TYR A 304 15.03 -17.48 -18.29
N LEU A 305 15.56 -17.19 -17.09
CA LEU A 305 16.97 -16.83 -16.93
C LEU A 305 17.92 -17.96 -17.35
N PHE A 306 17.65 -19.19 -16.90
CA PHE A 306 18.47 -20.34 -17.28
C PHE A 306 18.29 -20.75 -18.75
N GLY A 307 17.10 -20.51 -19.30
CA GLY A 307 16.85 -20.70 -20.72
C GLY A 307 17.70 -19.80 -21.63
N LEU A 308 18.08 -18.59 -21.15
CA LEU A 308 19.02 -17.70 -21.86
C LEU A 308 20.42 -18.32 -21.98
N ASP A 309 20.78 -19.15 -21.00
CA ASP A 309 22.07 -19.87 -20.99
C ASP A 309 21.96 -21.29 -21.60
N ASN A 310 20.84 -21.62 -22.25
CA ASN A 310 20.51 -22.95 -22.79
C ASN A 310 20.55 -24.07 -21.74
N ILE A 311 20.20 -23.76 -20.48
CA ILE A 311 20.09 -24.72 -19.38
C ILE A 311 18.60 -25.00 -19.12
N ASP A 312 18.24 -26.28 -19.18
CA ASP A 312 16.90 -26.73 -18.79
C ASP A 312 16.88 -27.10 -17.31
N ILE A 313 15.91 -26.54 -16.56
CA ILE A 313 15.80 -26.76 -15.12
C ILE A 313 14.47 -27.44 -14.83
N GLU A 314 14.53 -28.53 -14.05
CA GLU A 314 13.37 -29.18 -13.48
C GLU A 314 13.38 -29.01 -11.95
N PHE A 315 12.24 -28.61 -11.38
CA PHE A 315 12.04 -28.55 -9.95
C PHE A 315 11.28 -29.81 -9.49
N THR A 316 11.91 -30.61 -8.65
CA THR A 316 11.29 -31.77 -8.01
C THR A 316 10.51 -31.33 -6.77
N LYS A 317 9.45 -32.08 -6.45
CA LYS A 317 8.61 -31.86 -5.24
C LYS A 317 9.38 -32.19 -3.97
#